data_6f0e711e510c5f1eae7839fc01ffa059
#
_entry.id   6f0e711e510c5f1eae7839fc01ffa059
#
_cell.length_a   1.000
_cell.length_b   1.000
_cell.length_c   1.000
_cell.angle_alpha   90.00
_cell.angle_beta   90.00
_cell.angle_gamma   90.00
#
_symmetry.space_group_name_H-M   'P 1'
#
loop_
_entity.id
_entity.type
_entity.pdbx_description
1 polymer ?
#
loop_
_entity_poly.entity_id
_entity_poly.type
_entity_poly.pdbx_seq_one_letter_code
_entity_poly.pdbx_strand_id
1 'polypeptide(L)'
;MTNVLILLLACTWPSQAHLDIDLTPEYDDSYTAEIEPYAPRGLKVSYLSSVAIQIYVEGVEEGSGSGNYFRLGKHRFILTAAHVVEGNSEIMILEKGFARTPAKVVYLDIDADLAVLIPVDRLRYTKAIPFRRDINNQMGEKVYHCGHPAKEGWHISEGLLTGTHNDVLMVNTFAWPGSSGSVLFDESGRILGVLSAIRVDGPFGLPALIEHVVLAGNIKMLDQETLRVILRNGE
;
A
#
# COMPACT_ATOMS: atom_id res chain seq x y z
N MET A 1 -1.76 18.16 26.39
CA MET A 1 -2.28 17.45 25.21
C MET A 1 -1.21 17.55 24.17
N THR A 2 -0.48 16.47 23.93
CA THR A 2 0.60 16.43 22.94
C THR A 2 -0.07 16.30 21.56
N ASN A 3 0.05 17.35 20.73
CA ASN A 3 -0.42 17.27 19.35
C ASN A 3 0.47 16.27 18.62
N VAL A 4 -0.04 15.07 18.40
CA VAL A 4 0.60 14.07 17.52
C VAL A 4 0.27 14.51 16.10
N LEU A 5 1.26 14.97 15.35
CA LEU A 5 1.11 15.23 13.93
C LEU A 5 1.25 13.90 13.20
N ILE A 6 0.17 13.43 12.60
CA ILE A 6 0.17 12.26 11.73
C ILE A 6 0.46 12.76 10.32
N LEU A 7 1.62 12.40 9.78
CA LEU A 7 1.95 12.69 8.39
C LEU A 7 1.43 11.53 7.53
N LEU A 8 0.43 11.82 6.72
CA LEU A 8 -0.05 10.86 5.73
C LEU A 8 1.06 10.62 4.70
N LEU A 9 1.28 9.36 4.36
CA LEU A 9 2.34 8.93 3.43
C LEU A 9 1.98 9.22 1.95
N ALA A 10 1.01 10.10 1.71
CA ALA A 10 0.70 10.55 0.35
C ALA A 10 1.80 11.49 -0.16
N CYS A 11 2.37 11.17 -1.30
CA CYS A 11 3.31 12.06 -1.97
C CYS A 11 2.56 13.17 -2.70
N THR A 12 2.30 14.29 -2.01
CA THR A 12 2.19 15.56 -2.71
C THR A 12 3.58 16.21 -2.68
N TRP A 13 4.37 16.01 -3.72
CA TRP A 13 5.67 16.65 -3.85
C TRP A 13 5.44 18.08 -4.32
N PRO A 14 5.95 19.13 -3.64
CA PRO A 14 5.96 20.47 -4.23
C PRO A 14 6.80 20.40 -5.50
N SER A 15 6.29 20.98 -6.57
CA SER A 15 7.00 21.10 -7.84
C SER A 15 8.37 21.73 -7.61
N GLN A 16 9.40 20.93 -7.54
CA GLN A 16 10.76 21.41 -7.45
C GLN A 16 11.32 21.69 -8.84
N ALA A 17 12.03 22.79 -8.92
CA ALA A 17 12.72 23.30 -10.09
C ALA A 17 13.46 22.17 -10.84
N HIS A 18 13.31 22.21 -12.17
CA HIS A 18 14.00 21.36 -13.12
C HIS A 18 15.50 21.26 -12.83
N LEU A 19 15.93 20.15 -12.26
CA LEU A 19 17.18 19.57 -12.59
C LEU A 19 16.89 18.64 -13.77
N ASP A 20 17.28 19.06 -14.98
CA ASP A 20 17.32 18.21 -16.16
C ASP A 20 18.39 17.12 -15.96
N ILE A 21 18.14 16.22 -15.05
CA ILE A 21 18.78 14.92 -15.03
C ILE A 21 17.82 14.04 -15.79
N ASP A 22 18.20 13.65 -16.99
CA ASP A 22 17.52 12.60 -17.74
C ASP A 22 17.66 11.28 -16.96
N LEU A 23 16.78 11.10 -15.99
CA LEU A 23 16.56 9.89 -15.24
C LEU A 23 15.48 9.06 -15.96
N THR A 24 15.48 9.00 -17.29
CA THR A 24 14.90 7.84 -17.94
C THR A 24 15.84 6.67 -17.64
N PRO A 25 15.53 5.80 -16.67
CA PRO A 25 16.31 4.59 -16.53
C PRO A 25 16.10 3.84 -17.85
N GLU A 26 17.18 3.50 -18.55
CA GLU A 26 17.17 2.33 -19.40
C GLU A 26 16.92 1.17 -18.42
N TYR A 27 15.63 0.86 -18.23
CA TYR A 27 15.22 -0.28 -17.44
C TYR A 27 15.61 -1.52 -18.23
N ASP A 28 16.73 -2.08 -17.84
CA ASP A 28 17.10 -3.43 -18.19
C ASP A 28 16.01 -4.39 -17.65
N ASP A 29 15.32 -5.07 -18.54
CA ASP A 29 14.30 -6.09 -18.23
C ASP A 29 14.84 -7.26 -17.35
N SER A 30 16.13 -7.25 -17.01
CA SER A 30 16.80 -8.25 -16.17
C SER A 30 16.54 -8.09 -14.67
N TYR A 31 15.90 -7.03 -14.19
CA TYR A 31 15.56 -6.84 -12.77
C TYR A 31 14.27 -7.57 -12.36
N THR A 32 14.13 -8.83 -12.69
CA THR A 32 13.28 -9.74 -11.92
C THR A 32 14.13 -10.24 -10.75
N ALA A 33 14.14 -9.48 -9.64
CA ALA A 33 14.73 -9.98 -8.42
C ALA A 33 14.02 -11.30 -8.07
N GLU A 34 14.74 -12.41 -8.16
CA GLU A 34 14.21 -13.69 -7.73
C GLU A 34 14.10 -13.66 -6.21
N ILE A 35 12.88 -13.84 -5.72
CA ILE A 35 12.67 -13.95 -4.27
C ILE A 35 13.32 -15.27 -3.82
N GLU A 36 14.10 -15.18 -2.76
CA GLU A 36 14.75 -16.32 -2.12
C GLU A 36 13.73 -17.48 -1.92
N PRO A 37 14.03 -18.73 -2.39
CA PRO A 37 13.07 -19.85 -2.39
C PRO A 37 12.51 -20.21 -1.01
N TYR A 38 13.30 -20.01 0.04
CA TYR A 38 12.90 -20.30 1.45
C TYR A 38 12.32 -19.10 2.18
N ALA A 39 12.18 -17.94 1.51
CA ALA A 39 11.57 -16.76 2.13
C ALA A 39 10.17 -17.05 2.66
N PRO A 40 9.76 -16.41 3.78
CA PRO A 40 8.43 -16.54 4.35
C PRO A 40 7.33 -16.27 3.33
N ARG A 41 6.19 -16.94 3.51
CA ARG A 41 5.07 -16.78 2.58
C ARG A 41 4.56 -15.33 2.55
N GLY A 42 4.54 -14.65 3.71
CA GLY A 42 4.13 -13.26 3.81
C GLY A 42 4.97 -12.35 2.92
N LEU A 43 6.29 -12.52 2.92
CA LEU A 43 7.21 -11.80 2.06
C LEU A 43 6.92 -12.09 0.57
N LYS A 44 6.75 -13.38 0.21
CA LYS A 44 6.46 -13.77 -1.17
C LYS A 44 5.16 -13.18 -1.69
N VAL A 45 4.08 -13.27 -0.90
CA VAL A 45 2.77 -12.76 -1.34
C VAL A 45 2.74 -11.24 -1.39
N SER A 46 3.42 -10.55 -0.45
CA SER A 46 3.51 -9.08 -0.48
C SER A 46 4.13 -8.60 -1.79
N TYR A 47 5.26 -9.17 -2.19
CA TYR A 47 5.93 -8.82 -3.45
C TYR A 47 5.11 -9.21 -4.68
N LEU A 48 4.64 -10.46 -4.76
CA LEU A 48 3.96 -10.97 -5.95
C LEU A 48 2.65 -10.23 -6.28
N SER A 49 1.98 -9.69 -5.27
CA SER A 49 0.71 -8.96 -5.43
C SER A 49 0.84 -7.44 -5.44
N SER A 50 2.01 -6.89 -5.11
CA SER A 50 2.23 -5.45 -5.02
C SER A 50 2.06 -4.77 -6.37
N VAL A 51 1.39 -3.61 -6.34
CA VAL A 51 1.23 -2.67 -7.45
C VAL A 51 1.57 -1.25 -6.98
N ALA A 52 2.03 -0.40 -7.88
CA ALA A 52 2.04 1.03 -7.63
C ALA A 52 0.73 1.66 -8.12
N ILE A 53 0.27 2.68 -7.40
CA ILE A 53 -0.91 3.46 -7.74
C ILE A 53 -0.44 4.86 -8.10
N GLN A 54 -0.78 5.32 -9.29
CA GLN A 54 -0.44 6.64 -9.78
C GLN A 54 -1.71 7.45 -9.94
N ILE A 55 -1.68 8.67 -9.45
CA ILE A 55 -2.80 9.61 -9.48
C ILE A 55 -2.49 10.70 -10.50
N TYR A 56 -3.42 10.91 -11.42
CA TYR A 56 -3.30 11.92 -12.45
C TYR A 56 -4.39 12.97 -12.28
N VAL A 57 -4.01 14.22 -12.49
CA VAL A 57 -4.92 15.38 -12.57
C VAL A 57 -4.61 16.08 -13.89
N GLU A 58 -5.61 16.20 -14.75
CA GLU A 58 -5.45 16.81 -16.09
C GLU A 58 -4.28 16.21 -16.90
N GLY A 59 -4.04 14.90 -16.74
CA GLY A 59 -2.97 14.18 -17.44
C GLY A 59 -1.58 14.33 -16.83
N VAL A 60 -1.44 15.04 -15.70
CA VAL A 60 -0.17 15.18 -14.98
C VAL A 60 -0.20 14.27 -13.75
N GLU A 61 0.89 13.50 -13.52
CA GLU A 61 1.02 12.67 -12.33
C GLU A 61 1.31 13.53 -11.11
N GLU A 62 0.31 13.63 -10.20
CA GLU A 62 0.38 14.46 -9.01
C GLU A 62 0.62 13.70 -7.71
N GLY A 63 0.38 12.40 -7.72
CA GLY A 63 0.53 11.58 -6.52
C GLY A 63 0.81 10.12 -6.83
N SER A 64 1.33 9.42 -5.83
CA SER A 64 1.54 7.98 -5.92
C SER A 64 1.41 7.30 -4.56
N GLY A 65 1.05 6.03 -4.60
CA GLY A 65 0.99 5.14 -3.46
C GLY A 65 1.19 3.70 -3.90
N SER A 66 0.85 2.80 -3.02
CA SER A 66 0.99 1.36 -3.20
C SER A 66 -0.33 0.64 -2.99
N GLY A 67 -0.40 -0.59 -3.42
CA GLY A 67 -1.54 -1.47 -3.17
C GLY A 67 -1.15 -2.93 -3.40
N ASN A 68 -2.08 -3.82 -3.10
CA ASN A 68 -1.89 -5.24 -3.39
C ASN A 68 -3.12 -5.82 -4.10
N TYR A 69 -2.86 -6.69 -5.07
CA TYR A 69 -3.86 -7.30 -5.94
C TYR A 69 -4.35 -8.63 -5.37
N PHE A 70 -5.66 -8.71 -5.16
CA PHE A 70 -6.33 -9.85 -4.53
C PHE A 70 -7.36 -10.50 -5.44
N ARG A 71 -7.74 -11.73 -5.05
CA ARG A 71 -8.91 -12.43 -5.57
C ARG A 71 -9.81 -12.92 -4.44
N LEU A 72 -11.13 -12.77 -4.65
CA LEU A 72 -12.18 -13.33 -3.81
C LEU A 72 -13.22 -14.00 -4.71
N GLY A 73 -13.19 -15.33 -4.78
CA GLY A 73 -13.96 -16.07 -5.80
C GLY A 73 -13.51 -15.70 -7.22
N LYS A 74 -14.47 -15.24 -8.04
CA LYS A 74 -14.19 -14.77 -9.41
C LYS A 74 -13.67 -13.34 -9.50
N HIS A 75 -13.96 -12.52 -8.47
CA HIS A 75 -13.62 -11.10 -8.44
C HIS A 75 -12.13 -10.87 -8.18
N ARG A 76 -11.61 -9.82 -8.79
CA ARG A 76 -10.24 -9.33 -8.60
C ARG A 76 -10.28 -7.86 -8.27
N PHE A 77 -9.47 -7.46 -7.29
CA PHE A 77 -9.48 -6.10 -6.78
C PHE A 77 -8.12 -5.75 -6.16
N ILE A 78 -7.91 -4.47 -5.96
CA ILE A 78 -6.75 -3.93 -5.26
C ILE A 78 -7.22 -3.34 -3.95
N LEU A 79 -6.49 -3.64 -2.87
CA LEU A 79 -6.64 -3.00 -1.58
C LEU A 79 -5.52 -1.98 -1.42
N THR A 80 -5.89 -0.78 -0.95
CA THR A 80 -4.98 0.35 -0.71
C THR A 80 -5.51 1.24 0.42
N ALA A 81 -4.79 2.31 0.76
CA ALA A 81 -5.26 3.33 1.70
C ALA A 81 -6.22 4.33 1.02
N ALA A 82 -7.21 4.81 1.77
CA ALA A 82 -8.20 5.75 1.25
C ALA A 82 -7.57 7.06 0.79
N HIS A 83 -6.67 7.64 1.61
CA HIS A 83 -6.01 8.91 1.31
C HIS A 83 -5.16 8.89 0.03
N VAL A 84 -4.76 7.71 -0.47
CA VAL A 84 -4.05 7.58 -1.75
C VAL A 84 -4.94 7.92 -2.93
N VAL A 85 -6.25 7.62 -2.83
CA VAL A 85 -7.18 7.72 -3.95
C VAL A 85 -8.35 8.68 -3.72
N GLU A 86 -8.45 9.25 -2.52
CA GLU A 86 -9.51 10.18 -2.15
C GLU A 86 -9.52 11.41 -3.04
N GLY A 87 -10.72 11.77 -3.54
CA GLY A 87 -10.91 12.95 -4.39
C GLY A 87 -10.38 12.83 -5.82
N ASN A 88 -9.78 11.69 -6.19
CA ASN A 88 -9.14 11.51 -7.48
C ASN A 88 -9.99 10.63 -8.41
N SER A 89 -10.07 11.02 -9.68
CA SER A 89 -10.82 10.30 -10.71
C SER A 89 -9.93 9.54 -11.71
N GLU A 90 -8.72 10.00 -11.90
CA GLU A 90 -7.76 9.38 -12.83
C GLU A 90 -6.73 8.56 -12.06
N ILE A 91 -7.05 7.28 -11.87
CA ILE A 91 -6.21 6.34 -11.12
C ILE A 91 -5.65 5.30 -12.07
N MET A 92 -4.33 5.20 -12.11
CA MET A 92 -3.60 4.21 -12.91
C MET A 92 -2.86 3.23 -12.02
N ILE A 93 -2.98 1.98 -12.32
CA ILE A 93 -2.23 0.90 -11.68
C ILE A 93 -1.02 0.58 -12.53
N LEU A 94 0.16 0.68 -11.93
CA LEU A 94 1.43 0.30 -12.54
C LEU A 94 1.85 -1.06 -12.02
N GLU A 95 2.11 -1.99 -12.93
CA GLU A 95 2.64 -3.34 -12.65
C GLU A 95 4.16 -3.40 -12.76
N LYS A 96 4.78 -4.46 -12.24
CA LYS A 96 6.24 -4.67 -12.31
C LYS A 96 6.81 -4.69 -13.73
N GLY A 97 6.04 -5.10 -14.72
CA GLY A 97 6.41 -5.03 -16.13
C GLY A 97 6.10 -3.68 -16.79
N PHE A 98 5.93 -2.60 -15.99
CA PHE A 98 5.58 -1.24 -16.45
C PHE A 98 4.27 -1.14 -17.24
N ALA A 99 3.47 -2.22 -17.29
CA ALA A 99 2.11 -2.16 -17.81
C ALA A 99 1.24 -1.27 -16.89
N ARG A 100 0.43 -0.43 -17.51
CA ARG A 100 -0.49 0.47 -16.82
C ARG A 100 -1.92 0.12 -17.18
N THR A 101 -2.79 0.19 -16.18
CA THR A 101 -4.23 -0.08 -16.36
C THR A 101 -5.03 0.91 -15.52
N PRO A 102 -6.08 1.55 -16.05
CA PRO A 102 -6.98 2.37 -15.24
C PRO A 102 -7.68 1.55 -14.17
N ALA A 103 -8.04 2.19 -13.06
CA ALA A 103 -8.82 1.55 -12.02
C ALA A 103 -9.95 2.46 -11.53
N LYS A 104 -11.00 1.84 -10.98
CA LYS A 104 -12.14 2.53 -10.36
C LYS A 104 -12.17 2.28 -8.88
N VAL A 105 -12.42 3.31 -8.07
CA VAL A 105 -12.73 3.18 -6.66
C VAL A 105 -14.14 2.61 -6.53
N VAL A 106 -14.30 1.49 -5.83
CA VAL A 106 -15.59 0.86 -5.57
C VAL A 106 -15.96 0.86 -4.08
N TYR A 107 -14.98 1.16 -3.24
CA TYR A 107 -15.16 1.35 -1.80
C TYR A 107 -14.13 2.34 -1.29
N LEU A 108 -14.58 3.25 -0.43
CA LEU A 108 -13.76 4.26 0.23
C LEU A 108 -14.24 4.42 1.66
N ASP A 109 -13.37 4.18 2.61
CA ASP A 109 -13.59 4.39 4.05
C ASP A 109 -12.48 5.30 4.57
N ILE A 110 -12.82 6.56 4.78
CA ILE A 110 -11.87 7.59 5.22
C ILE A 110 -11.47 7.37 6.69
N ASP A 111 -12.40 6.94 7.53
CA ASP A 111 -12.15 6.76 8.96
C ASP A 111 -11.22 5.58 9.23
N ALA A 112 -11.37 4.50 8.47
CA ALA A 112 -10.49 3.33 8.52
C ALA A 112 -9.26 3.46 7.62
N ASP A 113 -9.20 4.51 6.80
CA ASP A 113 -8.20 4.73 5.75
C ASP A 113 -8.03 3.52 4.83
N LEU A 114 -9.14 2.98 4.33
CA LEU A 114 -9.19 1.81 3.45
C LEU A 114 -9.92 2.13 2.14
N ALA A 115 -9.38 1.65 1.02
CA ALA A 115 -10.03 1.71 -0.28
C ALA A 115 -9.91 0.41 -1.05
N VAL A 116 -10.93 0.11 -1.86
CA VAL A 116 -10.94 -1.01 -2.80
C VAL A 116 -11.09 -0.48 -4.21
N LEU A 117 -10.19 -0.92 -5.08
CA LEU A 117 -10.19 -0.57 -6.50
C LEU A 117 -10.45 -1.80 -7.36
N ILE A 118 -11.15 -1.61 -8.47
CA ILE A 118 -11.24 -2.62 -9.54
C ILE A 118 -10.46 -2.11 -10.74
N PRO A 119 -9.38 -2.81 -11.17
CA PRO A 119 -8.70 -2.48 -12.40
C PRO A 119 -9.60 -2.78 -13.60
N VAL A 120 -9.59 -1.90 -14.62
CA VAL A 120 -10.42 -2.05 -15.83
C VAL A 120 -10.05 -3.33 -16.57
N ASP A 121 -8.74 -3.60 -16.67
CA ASP A 121 -8.22 -4.81 -17.27
C ASP A 121 -7.57 -5.70 -16.22
N ARG A 122 -7.54 -7.00 -16.52
CA ARG A 122 -6.83 -7.97 -15.68
C ARG A 122 -5.33 -7.70 -15.73
N LEU A 123 -4.72 -7.55 -14.55
CA LEU A 123 -3.28 -7.39 -14.42
C LEU A 123 -2.55 -8.64 -14.92
N ARG A 124 -1.49 -8.45 -15.69
CA ARG A 124 -0.75 -9.54 -16.38
C ARG A 124 0.53 -9.92 -15.66
N TYR A 125 1.23 -8.96 -15.08
CA TYR A 125 2.54 -9.11 -14.44
C TYR A 125 2.45 -9.16 -12.92
N THR A 126 1.24 -8.99 -12.37
CA THR A 126 0.99 -9.00 -10.93
C THR A 126 0.07 -10.15 -10.57
N LYS A 127 0.43 -10.89 -9.54
CA LYS A 127 -0.31 -12.08 -9.11
C LYS A 127 -1.46 -11.72 -8.18
N ALA A 128 -2.70 -12.01 -8.60
CA ALA A 128 -3.85 -11.93 -7.69
C ALA A 128 -3.77 -13.05 -6.64
N ILE A 129 -3.50 -12.69 -5.38
CA ILE A 129 -3.44 -13.64 -4.26
C ILE A 129 -4.81 -13.80 -3.59
N PRO A 130 -5.11 -14.94 -2.93
CA PRO A 130 -6.34 -15.11 -2.19
C PRO A 130 -6.46 -14.09 -1.05
N PHE A 131 -7.61 -13.44 -0.94
CA PHE A 131 -7.90 -12.55 0.18
C PHE A 131 -8.13 -13.37 1.45
N ARG A 132 -7.20 -13.31 2.40
CA ARG A 132 -7.23 -13.99 3.69
C ARG A 132 -6.78 -13.03 4.77
N ARG A 133 -7.64 -12.80 5.77
CA ARG A 133 -7.35 -11.90 6.89
C ARG A 133 -6.85 -12.67 8.11
N ASP A 134 -6.02 -12.04 8.91
CA ASP A 134 -5.86 -12.35 10.32
C ASP A 134 -6.44 -11.22 11.17
N ILE A 135 -7.33 -11.57 12.09
CA ILE A 135 -7.95 -10.62 13.01
C ILE A 135 -7.44 -10.80 14.44
N ASN A 136 -6.58 -11.79 14.67
CA ASN A 136 -6.02 -12.13 15.99
C ASN A 136 -4.58 -11.63 16.10
N ASN A 137 -4.36 -10.38 15.73
CA ASN A 137 -3.03 -9.76 15.71
C ASN A 137 -2.36 -9.86 17.09
N GLN A 138 -1.12 -10.36 17.13
CA GLN A 138 -0.33 -10.49 18.34
C GLN A 138 0.90 -9.59 18.31
N MET A 139 1.17 -8.87 19.40
CA MET A 139 2.40 -8.10 19.52
C MET A 139 3.62 -9.01 19.42
N GLY A 140 4.66 -8.54 18.71
CA GLY A 140 5.85 -9.32 18.40
C GLY A 140 5.73 -10.21 17.15
N GLU A 141 4.55 -10.24 16.51
CA GLU A 141 4.36 -10.94 15.25
C GLU A 141 5.15 -10.27 14.14
N LYS A 142 5.84 -11.06 13.33
CA LYS A 142 6.53 -10.56 12.14
C LYS A 142 5.53 -10.13 11.07
N VAL A 143 5.83 -9.01 10.45
CA VAL A 143 5.03 -8.45 9.36
C VAL A 143 5.88 -8.21 8.14
N TYR A 144 5.27 -8.34 6.97
CA TYR A 144 5.90 -8.14 5.67
C TYR A 144 5.03 -7.25 4.81
N HIS A 145 5.65 -6.33 4.09
CA HIS A 145 4.95 -5.56 3.07
C HIS A 145 5.88 -5.27 1.88
N CYS A 146 5.29 -4.93 0.76
CA CYS A 146 6.01 -4.47 -0.41
C CYS A 146 5.30 -3.25 -0.97
N GLY A 147 6.00 -2.13 -1.01
CA GLY A 147 5.51 -0.87 -1.55
C GLY A 147 6.37 -0.36 -2.69
N HIS A 148 6.00 0.83 -3.18
CA HIS A 148 6.69 1.56 -4.25
C HIS A 148 7.11 2.95 -3.73
N PRO A 149 8.03 3.01 -2.74
CA PRO A 149 8.45 4.26 -2.11
C PRO A 149 9.17 5.16 -3.12
N ALA A 150 8.89 6.46 -3.03
CA ALA A 150 9.55 7.50 -3.83
C ALA A 150 9.57 7.25 -5.36
N LYS A 151 8.75 6.33 -5.87
CA LYS A 151 8.74 5.86 -7.28
C LYS A 151 10.03 5.13 -7.71
N GLU A 152 10.86 4.70 -6.76
CA GLU A 152 12.16 4.07 -7.03
C GLU A 152 12.10 2.53 -7.20
N GLY A 153 10.90 1.97 -7.37
CA GLY A 153 10.70 0.54 -7.56
C GLY A 153 10.02 -0.13 -6.37
N TRP A 154 9.96 -1.46 -6.40
CA TRP A 154 9.29 -2.26 -5.39
C TRP A 154 10.26 -2.63 -4.27
N HIS A 155 10.00 -2.10 -3.07
CA HIS A 155 10.77 -2.39 -1.88
C HIS A 155 10.02 -3.33 -0.95
N ILE A 156 10.66 -4.44 -0.60
CA ILE A 156 10.17 -5.37 0.40
C ILE A 156 10.72 -4.95 1.76
N SER A 157 9.84 -4.93 2.77
CA SER A 157 10.23 -4.65 4.14
C SER A 157 9.69 -5.72 5.08
N GLU A 158 10.48 -6.05 6.08
CA GLU A 158 10.10 -6.86 7.25
C GLU A 158 10.01 -5.95 8.47
N GLY A 159 9.14 -6.28 9.40
CA GLY A 159 8.99 -5.57 10.65
C GLY A 159 8.31 -6.40 11.72
N LEU A 160 7.93 -5.73 12.81
CA LEU A 160 7.22 -6.33 13.94
C LEU A 160 5.97 -5.54 14.27
N LEU A 161 4.87 -6.22 14.54
CA LEU A 161 3.71 -5.61 15.16
C LEU A 161 4.05 -5.28 16.60
N THR A 162 4.09 -3.99 16.95
CA THR A 162 4.53 -3.49 18.26
C THR A 162 3.39 -3.04 19.14
N GLY A 163 2.18 -2.87 18.61
CA GLY A 163 1.01 -2.49 19.36
C GLY A 163 -0.24 -2.35 18.52
N THR A 164 -1.35 -2.17 19.21
CA THR A 164 -2.64 -1.81 18.62
C THR A 164 -3.31 -0.75 19.48
N HIS A 165 -3.90 0.26 18.86
CA HIS A 165 -4.67 1.30 19.55
C HIS A 165 -5.83 1.75 18.67
N ASN A 166 -7.07 1.65 19.17
CA ASN A 166 -8.29 2.09 18.48
C ASN A 166 -8.35 1.61 17.01
N ASP A 167 -8.18 0.30 16.79
CA ASP A 167 -8.17 -0.33 15.47
C ASP A 167 -7.04 0.12 14.52
N VAL A 168 -6.05 0.83 15.04
CA VAL A 168 -4.81 1.14 14.34
C VAL A 168 -3.71 0.18 14.80
N LEU A 169 -3.01 -0.41 13.85
CA LEU A 169 -1.83 -1.23 14.11
C LEU A 169 -0.59 -0.34 14.17
N MET A 170 0.25 -0.55 15.17
CA MET A 170 1.56 0.08 15.28
C MET A 170 2.63 -0.93 14.89
N VAL A 171 3.42 -0.58 13.88
CA VAL A 171 4.40 -1.50 13.28
C VAL A 171 5.77 -0.84 13.26
N ASN A 172 6.78 -1.57 13.72
CA ASN A 172 8.16 -1.20 13.51
C ASN A 172 8.63 -1.79 12.18
N THR A 173 8.66 -0.98 11.14
CA THR A 173 9.09 -1.37 9.80
C THR A 173 9.58 -0.14 9.03
N PHE A 174 10.33 -0.36 7.96
CA PHE A 174 10.68 0.71 7.04
C PHE A 174 9.46 1.11 6.21
N ALA A 175 9.17 2.40 6.16
CA ALA A 175 8.19 2.99 5.24
C ALA A 175 8.63 4.40 4.84
N TRP A 176 8.30 4.78 3.61
CA TRP A 176 8.64 6.07 3.02
C TRP A 176 7.43 6.59 2.22
N PRO A 177 7.33 7.90 1.92
CA PRO A 177 6.30 8.41 1.02
C PRO A 177 6.20 7.60 -0.27
N GLY A 178 4.98 7.17 -0.61
CA GLY A 178 4.72 6.18 -1.67
C GLY A 178 4.51 4.75 -1.17
N SER A 179 4.91 4.42 0.09
CA SER A 179 4.57 3.12 0.70
C SER A 179 3.12 3.03 1.17
N SER A 180 2.40 4.16 1.28
CA SER A 180 0.97 4.21 1.62
C SER A 180 0.14 3.27 0.79
N GLY A 181 -0.75 2.52 1.44
CA GLY A 181 -1.58 1.52 0.79
C GLY A 181 -0.93 0.15 0.63
N SER A 182 0.36 -0.02 0.94
CA SER A 182 0.97 -1.35 1.03
C SER A 182 0.26 -2.20 2.06
N VAL A 183 -0.10 -3.43 1.71
CA VAL A 183 -0.76 -4.35 2.64
C VAL A 183 0.28 -5.05 3.51
N LEU A 184 0.01 -5.09 4.81
CA LEU A 184 0.78 -5.83 5.79
C LEU A 184 0.31 -7.30 5.83
N PHE A 185 1.27 -8.21 5.75
CA PHE A 185 1.03 -9.65 5.82
C PHE A 185 1.76 -10.27 7.02
N ASP A 186 1.15 -11.26 7.66
CA ASP A 186 1.84 -12.14 8.60
C ASP A 186 2.78 -13.12 7.87
N GLU A 187 3.53 -13.90 8.63
CA GLU A 187 4.47 -14.90 8.08
C GLU A 187 3.78 -15.95 7.20
N SER A 188 2.51 -16.26 7.47
CA SER A 188 1.68 -17.20 6.68
C SER A 188 1.04 -16.59 5.43
N GLY A 189 1.18 -15.29 5.21
CA GLY A 189 0.60 -14.53 4.10
C GLY A 189 -0.86 -14.17 4.28
N ARG A 190 -1.33 -14.01 5.53
CA ARG A 190 -2.65 -13.45 5.87
C ARG A 190 -2.52 -11.94 6.07
N ILE A 191 -3.55 -11.21 5.73
CA ILE A 191 -3.60 -9.75 5.81
C ILE A 191 -3.85 -9.32 7.25
N LEU A 192 -3.03 -8.40 7.76
CA LEU A 192 -3.16 -7.75 9.06
C LEU A 192 -3.79 -6.37 8.94
N GLY A 193 -3.32 -5.57 7.98
CA GLY A 193 -3.74 -4.19 7.79
C GLY A 193 -3.21 -3.58 6.51
N VAL A 194 -3.42 -2.28 6.35
CA VAL A 194 -2.97 -1.45 5.23
C VAL A 194 -2.18 -0.28 5.77
N LEU A 195 -0.98 -0.07 5.26
CA LEU A 195 -0.09 1.03 5.63
C LEU A 195 -0.76 2.38 5.33
N SER A 196 -0.84 3.23 6.35
CA SER A 196 -1.55 4.51 6.32
C SER A 196 -0.60 5.69 6.53
N ALA A 197 0.14 5.72 7.63
CA ALA A 197 0.89 6.89 8.04
C ALA A 197 2.20 6.54 8.76
N ILE A 198 3.13 7.49 8.76
CA ILE A 198 4.30 7.48 9.64
C ILE A 198 4.00 8.36 10.83
N ARG A 199 4.36 7.91 12.03
CA ARG A 199 4.26 8.75 13.21
C ARG A 199 5.38 9.79 13.20
N VAL A 200 4.97 11.05 13.27
CA VAL A 200 5.87 12.19 13.40
C VAL A 200 5.64 12.81 14.77
N ASP A 201 6.64 12.77 15.64
CA ASP A 201 6.62 13.40 16.95
C ASP A 201 8.01 13.97 17.22
N GLY A 202 8.09 15.14 17.82
CA GLY A 202 9.39 15.77 18.04
C GLY A 202 9.40 16.60 19.31
N PRO A 203 10.58 16.74 19.94
CA PRO A 203 10.72 17.60 21.09
C PRO A 203 10.47 19.06 20.70
N PHE A 204 9.87 19.81 21.61
CA PHE A 204 9.61 21.26 21.46
C PHE A 204 8.67 21.64 20.29
N GLY A 205 7.78 20.72 19.85
CA GLY A 205 6.81 20.99 18.79
C GLY A 205 7.42 21.05 17.38
N LEU A 206 8.67 20.67 17.21
CA LEU A 206 9.28 20.48 15.90
C LEU A 206 8.97 19.07 15.40
N PRO A 207 8.43 18.92 14.18
CA PRO A 207 8.19 17.60 13.62
C PRO A 207 9.52 16.88 13.43
N ALA A 208 9.64 15.71 14.05
CA ALA A 208 10.72 14.78 13.81
C ALA A 208 10.12 13.41 13.49
N LEU A 209 10.64 12.74 12.47
CA LEU A 209 10.28 11.36 12.19
C LEU A 209 10.66 10.50 13.40
N ILE A 210 9.66 9.84 14.00
CA ILE A 210 9.96 8.71 14.88
C ILE A 210 10.25 7.56 13.94
N GLU A 211 11.54 7.34 13.71
CA GLU A 211 12.01 6.26 12.88
C GLU A 211 11.37 4.94 13.32
N HIS A 212 10.91 4.17 12.35
CA HIS A 212 10.36 2.82 12.52
C HIS A 212 8.98 2.69 13.20
N VAL A 213 8.24 3.76 13.47
CA VAL A 213 6.84 3.63 13.90
C VAL A 213 5.90 4.01 12.75
N VAL A 214 5.31 2.99 12.17
CA VAL A 214 4.36 3.10 11.07
C VAL A 214 2.98 2.73 11.58
N LEU A 215 1.97 3.50 11.17
CA LEU A 215 0.57 3.25 11.48
C LEU A 215 -0.11 2.56 10.30
N ALA A 216 -0.93 1.57 10.59
CA ALA A 216 -1.69 0.86 9.58
C ALA A 216 -3.15 0.69 10.00
N GLY A 217 -4.07 0.92 9.08
CA GLY A 217 -5.48 0.61 9.25
C GLY A 217 -5.68 -0.89 9.42
N ASN A 218 -6.47 -1.28 10.44
CA ASN A 218 -6.74 -2.70 10.71
C ASN A 218 -7.78 -3.24 9.72
N ILE A 219 -7.46 -4.39 9.11
CA ILE A 219 -8.33 -5.05 8.13
C ILE A 219 -9.65 -5.61 8.72
N LYS A 220 -9.84 -5.57 10.04
CA LYS A 220 -11.06 -6.05 10.71
C LYS A 220 -12.33 -5.42 10.14
N MET A 221 -12.26 -4.15 9.73
CA MET A 221 -13.39 -3.38 9.21
C MET A 221 -13.90 -3.90 7.87
N LEU A 222 -13.08 -4.64 7.11
CA LEU A 222 -13.44 -5.17 5.79
C LEU A 222 -13.56 -6.69 5.83
N ASP A 223 -14.75 -7.21 6.16
CA ASP A 223 -15.00 -8.65 6.12
C ASP A 223 -15.27 -9.17 4.69
N GLN A 224 -15.22 -10.51 4.53
CA GLN A 224 -15.38 -11.13 3.21
C GLN A 224 -16.78 -10.98 2.63
N GLU A 225 -17.80 -10.86 3.46
CA GLU A 225 -19.21 -10.72 3.02
C GLU A 225 -19.44 -9.30 2.52
N THR A 226 -19.07 -8.31 3.31
CA THR A 226 -19.05 -6.89 2.92
C THR A 226 -18.30 -6.69 1.61
N LEU A 227 -17.10 -7.26 1.51
CA LEU A 227 -16.29 -7.17 0.30
C LEU A 227 -16.97 -7.82 -0.92
N ARG A 228 -17.67 -8.96 -0.77
CA ARG A 228 -18.43 -9.56 -1.87
C ARG A 228 -19.56 -8.67 -2.36
N VAL A 229 -20.25 -7.99 -1.44
CA VAL A 229 -21.33 -7.03 -1.80
C VAL A 229 -20.74 -5.86 -2.58
N ILE A 230 -19.65 -5.28 -2.07
CA ILE A 230 -18.94 -4.16 -2.73
C ILE A 230 -18.52 -4.55 -4.15
N LEU A 231 -17.87 -5.70 -4.31
CA LEU A 231 -17.35 -6.15 -5.61
C LEU A 231 -18.45 -6.48 -6.62
N ARG A 232 -19.62 -6.98 -6.17
CA ARG A 232 -20.78 -7.21 -7.06
C ARG A 232 -21.40 -5.92 -7.57
N ASN A 233 -21.39 -4.88 -6.74
CA ASN A 233 -22.01 -3.59 -7.09
C ASN A 233 -21.05 -2.70 -7.91
N GLY A 234 -19.75 -2.98 -7.88
CA GLY A 234 -18.71 -2.22 -8.59
C GLY A 234 -18.41 -2.73 -10.01
N GLU A 235 -18.85 -3.96 -10.37
CA GLU A 235 -18.77 -4.51 -11.73
C GLU A 235 -19.92 -3.98 -12.58
#